data_1813e2b09bfe14a850a9dec0964f958f
#
_entry.id   1813e2b09bfe14a850a9dec0964f958f
#
_cell.length_a   1.000
_cell.length_b   1.000
_cell.length_c   1.000
_cell.angle_alpha   90.00
_cell.angle_beta   90.00
_cell.angle_gamma   90.00
#
_symmetry.space_group_name_H-M   'P 1'
#
loop_
_entity.id
_entity.type
_entity.pdbx_description
1 polymer ?
#
loop_
_entity_poly.entity_id
_entity_poly.type
_entity_poly.pdbx_seq_one_letter_code
_entity_poly.pdbx_strand_id
1 'polypeptide(L)'
;MKMKKTGMFLFGVLLVMFVVFLTQGYADVQVNIGVFAPPPAYVVQAPPPVYVVPGTYVYYAPDLPVQILFYHGHWYRPYEGRWYRAASYNGPWAYLAPAHVPHAIMYLPPDYHRIPPGHQKIPYGQLKKNWSKWEKEKHWHKDKGWKEAKHDGKGPYDKNGNGHGKGHGGKGKGHD
;
A
#
# COMPACT_ATOMS: atom_id res chain seq x y z
N MET A 1 70.18 -14.67 34.62
CA MET A 1 68.76 -15.16 34.67
C MET A 1 68.38 -15.63 33.29
N LYS A 2 68.42 -16.98 33.00
CA LYS A 2 68.09 -17.55 31.67
C LYS A 2 66.60 -17.60 31.48
N MET A 3 66.03 -16.64 30.77
CA MET A 3 64.62 -16.70 30.31
C MET A 3 64.47 -17.91 29.36
N LYS A 4 63.64 -18.85 29.75
CA LYS A 4 63.40 -20.08 28.97
C LYS A 4 62.82 -19.72 27.63
N LYS A 5 63.55 -20.03 26.54
CA LYS A 5 63.09 -19.79 25.13
C LYS A 5 61.71 -20.28 24.81
N THR A 6 61.20 -21.24 25.57
CA THR A 6 59.80 -21.80 25.47
C THR A 6 58.68 -20.78 25.77
N GLY A 7 58.92 -19.83 26.72
CA GLY A 7 57.92 -18.82 27.06
C GLY A 7 57.74 -17.76 25.99
N MET A 8 58.81 -17.46 25.26
CA MET A 8 58.78 -16.49 24.19
C MET A 8 58.07 -17.02 22.94
N PHE A 9 58.16 -18.35 22.68
CA PHE A 9 57.42 -19.00 21.59
C PHE A 9 55.92 -19.06 21.85
N LEU A 10 55.52 -19.35 23.07
CA LEU A 10 54.09 -19.39 23.46
C LEU A 10 53.44 -18.00 23.37
N PHE A 11 54.18 -16.95 23.75
CA PHE A 11 53.69 -15.58 23.67
C PHE A 11 53.52 -15.11 22.20
N GLY A 12 54.45 -15.51 21.32
CA GLY A 12 54.40 -15.21 19.89
C GLY A 12 53.21 -15.90 19.19
N VAL A 13 52.92 -17.18 19.51
CA VAL A 13 51.79 -17.91 18.96
C VAL A 13 50.47 -17.35 19.44
N LEU A 14 50.35 -16.92 20.70
CA LEU A 14 49.16 -16.34 21.27
C LEU A 14 48.85 -14.95 20.65
N LEU A 15 49.90 -14.18 20.36
CA LEU A 15 49.78 -12.86 19.72
C LEU A 15 49.34 -13.00 18.25
N VAL A 16 49.87 -13.97 17.52
CA VAL A 16 49.43 -14.25 16.13
C VAL A 16 48.00 -14.75 16.10
N MET A 17 47.58 -15.64 17.03
CA MET A 17 46.18 -16.07 17.14
C MET A 17 45.23 -14.92 17.45
N PHE A 18 45.63 -13.95 18.28
CA PHE A 18 44.83 -12.79 18.62
C PHE A 18 44.63 -11.84 17.43
N VAL A 19 45.64 -11.69 16.57
CA VAL A 19 45.56 -10.85 15.36
C VAL A 19 44.64 -11.49 14.33
N VAL A 20 44.58 -12.83 14.21
CA VAL A 20 43.70 -13.53 13.28
C VAL A 20 42.22 -13.40 13.69
N PHE A 21 41.96 -13.29 15.00
CA PHE A 21 40.57 -13.07 15.46
C PHE A 21 40.06 -11.64 15.21
N LEU A 22 40.89 -10.66 14.95
CA LEU A 22 40.52 -9.28 14.67
C LEU A 22 40.12 -9.03 13.19
N THR A 23 40.39 -9.99 12.31
CA THR A 23 39.88 -9.96 10.92
C THR A 23 38.51 -10.64 10.78
N GLN A 24 37.61 -10.38 11.70
CA GLN A 24 36.24 -10.67 11.43
C GLN A 24 35.81 -9.69 10.34
N GLY A 25 35.79 -10.20 9.11
CA GLY A 25 35.29 -9.46 7.97
C GLY A 25 33.92 -8.90 8.31
N TYR A 26 33.86 -7.59 8.38
CA TYR A 26 32.54 -6.92 8.26
C TYR A 26 32.01 -7.39 6.93
N ALA A 27 31.01 -8.29 6.97
CA ALA A 27 30.18 -8.54 5.81
C ALA A 27 29.55 -7.20 5.47
N ASP A 28 30.10 -6.52 4.49
CA ASP A 28 29.51 -5.33 3.89
C ASP A 28 28.18 -5.81 3.30
N VAL A 29 27.12 -5.72 4.09
CA VAL A 29 25.79 -5.87 3.58
C VAL A 29 25.58 -4.64 2.71
N GLN A 30 25.96 -4.74 1.46
CA GLN A 30 25.55 -3.77 0.45
C GLN A 30 24.05 -3.87 0.35
N VAL A 31 23.36 -3.08 1.17
CA VAL A 31 21.95 -2.77 0.95
C VAL A 31 21.95 -1.98 -0.35
N ASN A 32 21.76 -2.69 -1.46
CA ASN A 32 21.51 -2.08 -2.75
C ASN A 32 20.13 -1.42 -2.64
N ILE A 33 20.09 -0.23 -2.05
CA ILE A 33 18.94 0.65 -2.10
C ILE A 33 18.90 1.09 -3.56
N GLY A 34 18.19 0.33 -4.39
CA GLY A 34 17.97 0.71 -5.77
C GLY A 34 17.40 2.14 -5.77
N VAL A 35 18.24 3.10 -6.14
CA VAL A 35 17.79 4.48 -6.35
C VAL A 35 16.96 4.46 -7.62
N PHE A 36 15.68 4.14 -7.46
CA PHE A 36 14.75 4.19 -8.57
C PHE A 36 14.47 5.66 -8.90
N ALA A 37 14.69 6.03 -10.15
CA ALA A 37 14.35 7.34 -10.63
C ALA A 37 12.86 7.62 -10.37
N PRO A 38 12.53 8.78 -9.81
CA PRO A 38 11.13 9.15 -9.63
C PRO A 38 10.45 9.22 -11.01
N PRO A 39 9.12 9.01 -11.08
CA PRO A 39 8.40 9.17 -12.33
C PRO A 39 8.57 10.59 -12.87
N PRO A 40 8.54 10.79 -14.20
CA PRO A 40 8.65 12.11 -14.80
C PRO A 40 7.68 13.08 -14.15
N ALA A 41 8.16 14.30 -13.89
CA ALA A 41 7.32 15.34 -13.32
C ALA A 41 6.16 15.64 -14.28
N TYR A 42 4.95 15.55 -13.76
CA TYR A 42 3.75 16.00 -14.43
C TYR A 42 3.10 17.07 -13.56
N VAL A 43 3.13 18.31 -14.03
CA VAL A 43 2.58 19.43 -13.26
C VAL A 43 1.08 19.54 -13.54
N VAL A 44 0.30 19.26 -12.52
CA VAL A 44 -1.14 19.48 -12.52
C VAL A 44 -1.39 20.94 -12.12
N GLN A 45 -1.85 21.76 -13.04
CA GLN A 45 -2.03 23.19 -12.83
C GLN A 45 -3.09 23.53 -11.76
N ALA A 46 -4.12 22.70 -11.66
CA ALA A 46 -5.17 22.85 -10.68
C ALA A 46 -5.42 21.53 -9.94
N PRO A 47 -5.80 21.55 -8.64
CA PRO A 47 -6.11 20.34 -7.90
C PRO A 47 -7.16 19.51 -8.62
N PRO A 48 -6.86 18.23 -8.96
CA PRO A 48 -7.80 17.41 -9.71
C PRO A 48 -9.00 17.03 -8.84
N PRO A 49 -10.21 17.04 -9.38
CA PRO A 49 -11.32 16.39 -8.74
C PRO A 49 -11.12 14.87 -8.80
N VAL A 50 -11.74 14.17 -7.86
CA VAL A 50 -11.62 12.72 -7.74
C VAL A 50 -12.98 12.06 -7.64
N TYR A 51 -13.01 10.74 -7.84
CA TYR A 51 -14.14 9.87 -7.57
C TYR A 51 -13.72 8.78 -6.59
N VAL A 52 -14.61 8.38 -5.70
CA VAL A 52 -14.36 7.22 -4.86
C VAL A 52 -14.51 5.95 -5.69
N VAL A 53 -13.54 5.04 -5.57
CA VAL A 53 -13.66 3.70 -6.17
C VAL A 53 -14.65 2.88 -5.34
N PRO A 54 -15.74 2.37 -5.93
CA PRO A 54 -16.76 1.62 -5.21
C PRO A 54 -16.18 0.46 -4.40
N GLY A 55 -16.73 0.24 -3.21
CA GLY A 55 -16.26 -0.81 -2.29
C GLY A 55 -14.95 -0.49 -1.55
N THR A 56 -14.32 0.65 -1.83
CA THR A 56 -13.04 1.07 -1.23
C THR A 56 -13.11 2.50 -0.70
N TYR A 57 -12.06 2.97 -0.04
CA TYR A 57 -11.83 4.39 0.27
C TYR A 57 -10.66 4.95 -0.51
N VAL A 58 -10.33 4.31 -1.63
CA VAL A 58 -9.40 4.84 -2.62
C VAL A 58 -10.12 5.81 -3.53
N TYR A 59 -9.50 6.94 -3.82
CA TYR A 59 -10.05 7.96 -4.70
C TYR A 59 -9.17 8.05 -5.96
N TYR A 60 -9.81 8.10 -7.10
CA TYR A 60 -9.17 8.14 -8.42
C TYR A 60 -9.42 9.48 -9.11
N ALA A 61 -8.38 10.02 -9.77
CA ALA A 61 -8.45 11.26 -10.56
C ALA A 61 -8.41 10.95 -12.07
N PRO A 62 -9.56 10.81 -12.74
CA PRO A 62 -9.63 10.39 -14.15
C PRO A 62 -9.23 11.47 -15.15
N ASP A 63 -9.37 12.75 -14.78
CA ASP A 63 -9.16 13.88 -15.68
C ASP A 63 -7.66 14.16 -15.93
N LEU A 64 -6.77 13.27 -15.47
CA LEU A 64 -5.33 13.41 -15.63
C LEU A 64 -4.79 12.38 -16.63
N PRO A 65 -3.80 12.74 -17.46
CA PRO A 65 -3.14 11.82 -18.38
C PRO A 65 -2.21 10.83 -17.67
N VAL A 66 -2.01 11.02 -16.36
CA VAL A 66 -1.24 10.12 -15.50
C VAL A 66 -2.14 9.54 -14.43
N GLN A 67 -1.99 8.27 -14.20
CA GLN A 67 -2.76 7.58 -13.16
C GLN A 67 -2.28 8.01 -11.78
N ILE A 68 -3.15 8.64 -11.01
CA ILE A 68 -2.92 8.93 -9.60
C ILE A 68 -4.12 8.54 -8.75
N LEU A 69 -3.84 8.05 -7.56
CA LEU A 69 -4.80 7.61 -6.58
C LEU A 69 -4.55 8.34 -5.27
N PHE A 70 -5.61 8.63 -4.53
CA PHE A 70 -5.49 9.15 -3.17
C PHE A 70 -6.02 8.12 -2.18
N TYR A 71 -5.26 7.88 -1.10
CA TYR A 71 -5.65 6.99 -0.01
C TYR A 71 -4.97 7.41 1.29
N HIS A 72 -5.72 7.49 2.38
CA HIS A 72 -5.22 7.82 3.72
C HIS A 72 -4.28 9.03 3.77
N GLY A 73 -4.68 10.13 3.11
CA GLY A 73 -3.93 11.39 3.15
C GLY A 73 -2.73 11.46 2.22
N HIS A 74 -2.47 10.42 1.43
CA HIS A 74 -1.35 10.37 0.50
C HIS A 74 -1.81 10.11 -0.93
N TRP A 75 -0.99 10.56 -1.87
CA TRP A 75 -1.12 10.28 -3.29
C TRP A 75 -0.22 9.12 -3.69
N TYR A 76 -0.70 8.27 -4.57
CA TYR A 76 -0.01 7.10 -5.07
C TYR A 76 0.00 7.14 -6.59
N ARG A 77 1.14 6.79 -7.19
CA ARG A 77 1.31 6.76 -8.64
C ARG A 77 2.02 5.48 -9.05
N PRO A 78 1.42 4.62 -9.88
CA PRO A 78 2.13 3.54 -10.53
C PRO A 78 2.94 4.10 -11.71
N TYR A 79 4.18 3.65 -11.85
CA TYR A 79 5.04 4.00 -12.95
C TYR A 79 6.06 2.88 -13.20
N GLU A 80 6.16 2.37 -14.44
CA GLU A 80 7.07 1.29 -14.83
C GLU A 80 7.05 0.07 -13.88
N GLY A 81 5.85 -0.39 -13.52
CA GLY A 81 5.68 -1.55 -12.63
C GLY A 81 6.06 -1.30 -11.16
N ARG A 82 6.31 -0.05 -10.79
CA ARG A 82 6.65 0.37 -9.42
C ARG A 82 5.62 1.32 -8.87
N TRP A 83 5.59 1.42 -7.54
CA TRP A 83 4.72 2.35 -6.85
C TRP A 83 5.51 3.51 -6.26
N TYR A 84 4.92 4.69 -6.33
CA TYR A 84 5.46 5.90 -5.74
C TYR A 84 4.40 6.57 -4.89
N ARG A 85 4.84 7.23 -3.82
CA ARG A 85 3.96 7.94 -2.88
C ARG A 85 4.40 9.39 -2.75
N ALA A 86 3.42 10.28 -2.57
CA ALA A 86 3.65 11.70 -2.31
C ALA A 86 2.63 12.25 -1.32
N ALA A 87 2.97 13.35 -0.66
CA ALA A 87 2.02 14.11 0.16
C ALA A 87 1.12 15.03 -0.68
N SER A 88 1.56 15.35 -1.91
CA SER A 88 0.83 16.20 -2.86
C SER A 88 0.61 15.47 -4.19
N TYR A 89 -0.46 15.82 -4.91
CA TYR A 89 -0.75 15.28 -6.24
C TYR A 89 0.32 15.64 -7.30
N ASN A 90 1.13 16.66 -7.06
CA ASN A 90 2.28 17.03 -7.89
C ASN A 90 3.62 16.46 -7.43
N GLY A 91 3.65 15.63 -6.38
CA GLY A 91 4.89 15.14 -5.79
C GLY A 91 5.43 16.03 -4.67
N PRO A 92 6.71 15.92 -4.31
CA PRO A 92 7.66 14.99 -4.88
C PRO A 92 7.30 13.53 -4.66
N TRP A 93 7.58 12.69 -5.66
CA TRP A 93 7.25 11.26 -5.65
C TRP A 93 8.42 10.45 -5.09
N ALA A 94 8.20 9.74 -4.01
CA ALA A 94 9.17 8.82 -3.42
C ALA A 94 8.79 7.37 -3.75
N TYR A 95 9.79 6.56 -4.08
CA TYR A 95 9.60 5.13 -4.31
C TYR A 95 8.97 4.46 -3.08
N LEU A 96 8.04 3.57 -3.33
CA LEU A 96 7.37 2.78 -2.31
C LEU A 96 7.59 1.30 -2.60
N ALA A 97 8.28 0.62 -1.69
CA ALA A 97 8.51 -0.82 -1.81
C ALA A 97 7.16 -1.58 -1.82
N PRO A 98 7.05 -2.69 -2.58
CA PRO A 98 5.80 -3.44 -2.71
C PRO A 98 5.14 -3.82 -1.38
N ALA A 99 5.96 -4.19 -0.38
CA ALA A 99 5.47 -4.52 0.96
C ALA A 99 4.80 -3.34 1.70
N HIS A 100 5.04 -2.11 1.28
CA HIS A 100 4.48 -0.91 1.88
C HIS A 100 3.31 -0.31 1.09
N VAL A 101 2.99 -0.87 -0.08
CA VAL A 101 1.82 -0.44 -0.84
C VAL A 101 0.56 -0.87 -0.10
N PRO A 102 -0.38 0.05 0.19
CA PRO A 102 -1.62 -0.32 0.88
C PRO A 102 -2.38 -1.41 0.13
N HIS A 103 -2.87 -2.39 0.88
CA HIS A 103 -3.66 -3.49 0.32
C HIS A 103 -4.86 -2.98 -0.51
N ALA A 104 -5.53 -1.92 -0.04
CA ALA A 104 -6.63 -1.30 -0.75
C ALA A 104 -6.28 -0.84 -2.18
N ILE A 105 -5.02 -0.44 -2.40
CA ILE A 105 -4.52 -0.01 -3.71
C ILE A 105 -4.11 -1.22 -4.55
N MET A 106 -3.48 -2.22 -3.94
CA MET A 106 -3.01 -3.43 -4.66
C MET A 106 -4.15 -4.28 -5.19
N TYR A 107 -5.31 -4.25 -4.54
CA TYR A 107 -6.46 -5.08 -4.88
C TYR A 107 -7.66 -4.27 -5.37
N LEU A 108 -7.40 -3.16 -6.07
CA LEU A 108 -8.45 -2.43 -6.76
C LEU A 108 -9.13 -3.32 -7.82
N PRO A 109 -10.44 -3.17 -8.02
CA PRO A 109 -11.13 -3.81 -9.16
C PRO A 109 -10.41 -3.49 -10.48
N PRO A 110 -10.31 -4.42 -11.42
CA PRO A 110 -9.60 -4.19 -12.68
C PRO A 110 -10.13 -3.01 -13.49
N ASP A 111 -11.40 -2.69 -13.31
CA ASP A 111 -12.13 -1.63 -13.99
C ASP A 111 -12.35 -0.38 -13.14
N TYR A 112 -11.62 -0.22 -12.04
CA TYR A 112 -11.77 0.93 -11.13
C TYR A 112 -11.66 2.30 -11.80
N HIS A 113 -11.02 2.36 -12.97
CA HIS A 113 -10.90 3.57 -13.78
C HIS A 113 -12.19 3.90 -14.55
N ARG A 114 -13.12 2.94 -14.66
CA ARG A 114 -14.45 3.17 -15.25
C ARG A 114 -15.37 3.74 -14.18
N ILE A 115 -15.72 5.02 -14.35
CA ILE A 115 -16.60 5.69 -13.41
C ILE A 115 -18.04 5.47 -13.90
N PRO A 116 -18.86 4.74 -13.13
CA PRO A 116 -20.25 4.54 -13.51
C PRO A 116 -21.01 5.87 -13.58
N PRO A 117 -22.01 5.99 -14.44
CA PRO A 117 -22.88 7.17 -14.49
C PRO A 117 -23.48 7.49 -13.13
N GLY A 118 -23.52 8.78 -12.76
CA GLY A 118 -24.12 9.23 -11.50
C GLY A 118 -23.17 9.21 -10.29
N HIS A 119 -21.91 8.79 -10.45
CA HIS A 119 -20.94 8.94 -9.37
C HIS A 119 -20.61 10.42 -9.12
N GLN A 120 -20.53 10.77 -7.84
CA GLN A 120 -20.28 12.14 -7.43
C GLN A 120 -18.82 12.53 -7.66
N LYS A 121 -18.61 13.61 -8.41
CA LYS A 121 -17.32 14.27 -8.57
C LYS A 121 -16.98 15.03 -7.29
N ILE A 122 -15.86 14.70 -6.67
CA ILE A 122 -15.44 15.23 -5.38
C ILE A 122 -14.34 16.27 -5.61
N PRO A 123 -14.57 17.55 -5.33
CA PRO A 123 -13.52 18.57 -5.37
C PRO A 123 -12.40 18.23 -4.38
N TYR A 124 -11.16 18.48 -4.77
CA TYR A 124 -9.98 18.19 -3.92
C TYR A 124 -10.06 18.83 -2.53
N GLY A 125 -10.55 20.06 -2.44
CA GLY A 125 -10.70 20.74 -1.15
C GLY A 125 -11.64 20.01 -0.18
N GLN A 126 -12.69 19.36 -0.70
CA GLN A 126 -13.59 18.52 0.09
C GLN A 126 -12.92 17.20 0.46
N LEU A 127 -12.24 16.57 -0.49
CA LEU A 127 -11.46 15.36 -0.22
C LEU A 127 -10.49 15.58 0.94
N LYS A 128 -9.64 16.61 0.83
CA LYS A 128 -8.61 16.92 1.83
C LYS A 128 -9.19 17.12 3.23
N LYS A 129 -10.36 17.74 3.35
CA LYS A 129 -11.00 18.01 4.65
C LYS A 129 -11.71 16.79 5.22
N ASN A 130 -12.27 15.94 4.38
CA ASN A 130 -13.30 14.99 4.82
C ASN A 130 -12.92 13.52 4.66
N TRP A 131 -11.86 13.15 3.92
CA TRP A 131 -11.54 11.75 3.62
C TRP A 131 -11.54 10.85 4.87
N SER A 132 -10.90 11.29 5.95
CA SER A 132 -10.80 10.53 7.21
C SER A 132 -12.15 10.42 7.92
N LYS A 133 -12.97 11.49 7.89
CA LYS A 133 -14.32 11.49 8.45
C LYS A 133 -15.23 10.56 7.66
N TRP A 134 -15.20 10.65 6.33
CA TRP A 134 -16.01 9.80 5.44
C TRP A 134 -15.74 8.31 5.64
N GLU A 135 -14.48 7.94 5.84
CA GLU A 135 -14.10 6.57 6.11
C GLU A 135 -14.64 6.09 7.46
N LYS A 136 -14.44 6.87 8.53
CA LYS A 136 -14.94 6.55 9.88
C LYS A 136 -16.46 6.41 9.93
N GLU A 137 -17.17 7.30 9.25
CA GLU A 137 -18.63 7.35 9.23
C GLU A 137 -19.26 6.43 8.18
N LYS A 138 -18.46 5.68 7.45
CA LYS A 138 -18.89 4.80 6.35
C LYS A 138 -19.80 5.56 5.34
N HIS A 139 -19.38 6.79 5.00
CA HIS A 139 -20.16 7.74 4.21
C HIS A 139 -20.64 7.15 2.87
N TRP A 140 -19.75 6.49 2.13
CA TRP A 140 -20.02 5.94 0.81
C TRP A 140 -20.86 4.66 0.82
N HIS A 141 -21.08 4.01 1.98
CA HIS A 141 -21.88 2.80 2.08
C HIS A 141 -23.37 3.02 1.71
N LYS A 142 -23.81 4.26 1.60
CA LYS A 142 -25.18 4.62 1.19
C LYS A 142 -25.34 4.63 -0.32
N ASP A 143 -24.27 4.75 -1.07
CA ASP A 143 -24.30 4.84 -2.53
C ASP A 143 -24.66 3.51 -3.17
N LYS A 144 -25.43 3.55 -4.25
CA LYS A 144 -25.83 2.35 -5.00
C LYS A 144 -24.64 1.56 -5.50
N GLY A 145 -23.67 2.22 -6.15
CA GLY A 145 -22.47 1.58 -6.66
C GLY A 145 -21.62 0.91 -5.57
N TRP A 146 -21.62 1.44 -4.35
CA TRP A 146 -20.97 0.79 -3.22
C TRP A 146 -21.66 -0.51 -2.81
N LYS A 147 -23.00 -0.53 -2.84
CA LYS A 147 -23.79 -1.72 -2.50
C LYS A 147 -23.61 -2.81 -3.55
N GLU A 148 -23.60 -2.45 -4.82
CA GLU A 148 -23.39 -3.38 -5.94
C GLU A 148 -22.00 -4.02 -5.88
N ALA A 149 -20.94 -3.23 -5.64
CA ALA A 149 -19.58 -3.75 -5.49
C ALA A 149 -19.42 -4.75 -4.33
N LYS A 150 -20.22 -4.60 -3.26
CA LYS A 150 -20.28 -5.59 -2.17
C LYS A 150 -21.02 -6.87 -2.53
N HIS A 151 -22.04 -6.78 -3.37
CA HIS A 151 -22.89 -7.93 -3.72
C HIS A 151 -22.17 -8.89 -4.68
N ASP A 152 -21.29 -8.36 -5.54
CA ASP A 152 -20.52 -9.15 -6.51
C ASP A 152 -19.35 -9.94 -5.86
N GLY A 153 -19.23 -9.94 -4.53
CA GLY A 153 -18.21 -10.69 -3.80
C GLY A 153 -16.76 -10.32 -4.14
N LYS A 154 -16.55 -9.21 -4.82
CA LYS A 154 -15.24 -8.74 -5.30
C LYS A 154 -14.58 -7.66 -4.43
N GLY A 155 -15.14 -7.40 -3.25
CA GLY A 155 -14.52 -6.47 -2.29
C GLY A 155 -13.26 -7.09 -1.67
N PRO A 156 -12.12 -6.36 -1.65
CA PRO A 156 -10.85 -6.90 -1.15
C PRO A 156 -10.81 -7.19 0.36
N TYR A 157 -11.92 -6.97 1.08
CA TYR A 157 -11.94 -7.01 2.54
C TYR A 157 -12.80 -8.10 3.19
N ASP A 158 -13.45 -8.98 2.41
CA ASP A 158 -14.30 -10.05 2.97
C ASP A 158 -13.53 -11.37 3.19
N LYS A 159 -12.54 -11.37 4.09
CA LYS A 159 -11.92 -12.62 4.59
C LYS A 159 -12.44 -13.06 5.96
N ASN A 160 -13.52 -12.49 6.48
CA ASN A 160 -14.21 -12.98 7.69
C ASN A 160 -15.72 -13.11 7.46
N GLY A 161 -16.09 -13.95 6.49
CA GLY A 161 -17.45 -14.41 6.29
C GLY A 161 -17.79 -15.51 7.28
N ASN A 162 -18.24 -15.15 8.49
CA ASN A 162 -18.96 -16.10 9.34
C ASN A 162 -20.36 -16.31 8.72
N GLY A 163 -20.45 -17.31 7.84
CA GLY A 163 -21.67 -17.72 7.19
C GLY A 163 -22.67 -18.30 8.18
N HIS A 164 -23.53 -17.46 8.75
CA HIS A 164 -24.77 -17.92 9.38
C HIS A 164 -25.82 -18.08 8.29
N GLY A 165 -25.86 -19.26 7.70
CA GLY A 165 -26.96 -19.73 6.87
C GLY A 165 -28.23 -19.83 7.73
N LYS A 166 -29.13 -18.84 7.61
CA LYS A 166 -30.52 -18.97 8.07
C LYS A 166 -31.26 -19.82 7.04
N GLY A 167 -31.41 -21.12 7.34
CA GLY A 167 -32.31 -22.00 6.64
C GLY A 167 -33.75 -21.51 6.80
N HIS A 168 -34.39 -21.14 5.69
CA HIS A 168 -35.83 -20.96 5.62
C HIS A 168 -36.49 -22.34 5.60
N GLY A 169 -37.00 -22.74 6.77
CA GLY A 169 -37.93 -23.87 6.89
C GLY A 169 -39.25 -23.55 6.19
N GLY A 170 -39.50 -24.17 5.04
CA GLY A 170 -40.78 -24.13 4.39
C GLY A 170 -41.82 -24.87 5.22
N LYS A 171 -42.85 -24.17 5.71
CA LYS A 171 -44.06 -24.76 6.25
C LYS A 171 -44.99 -25.15 5.07
N GLY A 172 -45.02 -26.43 4.74
CA GLY A 172 -46.10 -27.01 3.93
C GLY A 172 -47.41 -26.96 4.71
N LYS A 173 -48.42 -26.33 4.15
CA LYS A 173 -49.82 -26.48 4.56
C LYS A 173 -50.41 -27.58 3.69
N GLY A 174 -50.75 -28.72 4.32
CA GLY A 174 -51.62 -29.72 3.76
C GLY A 174 -53.08 -29.18 3.81
N HIS A 175 -53.79 -29.39 2.75
CA HIS A 175 -55.23 -29.27 2.67
C HIS A 175 -55.76 -30.71 2.55
N ASP A 176 -56.60 -31.08 3.49
CA ASP A 176 -57.67 -32.03 3.36
C ASP A 176 -58.95 -31.29 3.06
#